data_4d2274ba230890fe8fc478cd142760e8
#
_entry.id   4d2274ba230890fe8fc478cd142760e8
#
_cell.length_a   1.000
_cell.length_b   1.000
_cell.length_c   1.000
_cell.angle_alpha   90.00
_cell.angle_beta   90.00
_cell.angle_gamma   90.00
#
_symmetry.space_group_name_H-M   'P 1'
#
loop_
_entity.id
_entity.type
_entity.pdbx_description
1 polymer ?
#
loop_
_entity_poly.entity_id
_entity_poly.type
_entity_poly.pdbx_seq_one_letter_code
_entity_poly.pdbx_strand_id
1 'polypeptide(L)'
;MARKRKPLPLLENITIEAVAAEGKCITRVDEQVIFVPFCVPGDVVDLQVVKKKHKYCEAKVVRFIKKSEVRQEPMCEHFGICGGCKWQNLPYEEQIKAKQKQVEDQLTRIGKIELPEFRPIMGSVKTQEYRNKIEFGCSNKRWFTAEELAQLPQKEDDTVSSLKERHAQNAIGFHITGAFDKIYPIKKCWLMNDLCNEIRNFVFEYADSHDYTFYDLREQHGLLRNMMIRNSNTGEWMLVFQFHYDEEGDEQRALELMQQVADKFPQITSLMYVDNQKGNDTINDLELSLFKGNDHIFELMEDLKFKVGPKSFYQTNTEQAYHLYCVAREFANLTGDELVYDLYTGTGTIANFVAHKAKKVIGIEYVPEAIEDAKVNSQVNNIENTLFYAGDMKDILTNDFIAQHGRPDVIITDPPRAGMHPDVINVILNAAPKRIVYVSCNPATQARDLQLMDAQYKVAAVQPVDMFPHTPHVENVVLLEKR
;
A
#
# COMPACT_ATOMS: atom_id res chain seq x y z
N MET A 1 33.06 23.83 19.19
CA MET A 1 31.92 23.84 20.15
C MET A 1 30.62 23.76 19.37
N ALA A 2 29.91 22.66 19.44
CA ALA A 2 28.58 22.54 18.80
C ALA A 2 27.60 23.47 19.51
N ARG A 3 26.98 24.39 18.77
CA ARG A 3 25.91 25.27 19.28
C ARG A 3 24.78 24.39 19.85
N LYS A 4 24.56 24.42 21.15
CA LYS A 4 23.37 23.80 21.77
C LYS A 4 22.13 24.38 21.10
N ARG A 5 21.39 23.55 20.34
CA ARG A 5 20.10 23.96 19.75
C ARG A 5 19.16 24.31 20.92
N LYS A 6 18.52 25.49 20.85
CA LYS A 6 17.45 25.83 21.81
C LYS A 6 16.37 24.74 21.75
N PRO A 7 15.84 24.31 22.88
CA PRO A 7 14.71 23.38 22.89
C PRO A 7 13.54 24.00 22.14
N LEU A 8 12.83 23.17 21.37
CA LEU A 8 11.63 23.60 20.65
C LEU A 8 10.49 23.81 21.67
N PRO A 9 9.53 24.74 21.40
CA PRO A 9 8.52 25.14 22.36
C PRO A 9 7.57 23.99 22.72
N LEU A 10 7.11 24.00 23.96
CA LEU A 10 5.91 23.29 24.42
C LEU A 10 4.71 24.25 24.22
N LEU A 11 3.66 23.75 23.59
CA LEU A 11 2.41 24.47 23.38
C LEU A 11 1.34 23.80 24.24
N GLU A 12 0.72 24.59 25.12
CA GLU A 12 -0.22 24.07 26.11
C GLU A 12 -1.67 24.37 25.73
N ASN A 13 -2.57 23.44 26.07
CA ASN A 13 -4.00 23.62 25.94
C ASN A 13 -4.47 23.91 24.49
N ILE A 14 -3.92 23.20 23.53
CA ILE A 14 -4.19 23.39 22.11
C ILE A 14 -5.35 22.51 21.65
N THR A 15 -6.33 23.12 21.02
CA THR A 15 -7.46 22.39 20.40
C THR A 15 -7.07 21.93 18.98
N ILE A 16 -7.29 20.67 18.69
CA ILE A 16 -7.11 20.10 17.35
C ILE A 16 -8.30 20.47 16.46
N GLU A 17 -8.02 21.08 15.29
CA GLU A 17 -9.06 21.67 14.43
C GLU A 17 -9.62 20.69 13.41
N ALA A 18 -8.76 19.96 12.70
CA ALA A 18 -9.18 19.14 11.57
C ALA A 18 -8.23 17.98 11.29
N VAL A 19 -8.72 17.01 10.52
CA VAL A 19 -7.90 15.97 9.90
C VAL A 19 -7.19 16.56 8.68
N ALA A 20 -5.92 16.22 8.51
CA ALA A 20 -5.10 16.60 7.37
C ALA A 20 -4.69 15.37 6.56
N ALA A 21 -4.06 15.61 5.41
CA ALA A 21 -3.45 14.55 4.60
C ALA A 21 -2.39 13.76 5.40
N GLU A 22 -2.04 12.58 4.91
CA GLU A 22 -1.04 11.67 5.50
C GLU A 22 -1.37 11.15 6.91
N GLY A 23 -2.65 11.21 7.31
CA GLY A 23 -3.10 10.65 8.60
C GLY A 23 -2.78 11.50 9.82
N LYS A 24 -2.32 12.73 9.64
CA LYS A 24 -2.11 13.70 10.72
C LYS A 24 -3.36 14.55 10.93
N CYS A 25 -3.46 15.16 12.10
CA CYS A 25 -4.38 16.27 12.34
C CYS A 25 -3.64 17.60 12.28
N ILE A 26 -4.38 18.69 12.17
CA ILE A 26 -3.85 20.05 12.17
C ILE A 26 -4.52 20.91 13.22
N THR A 27 -3.74 21.87 13.68
CA THR A 27 -4.19 23.05 14.42
C THR A 27 -3.36 24.26 13.99
N ARG A 28 -3.75 25.46 14.39
CA ARG A 28 -3.02 26.71 14.16
C ARG A 28 -2.73 27.42 15.45
N VAL A 29 -1.48 27.86 15.59
CA VAL A 29 -1.04 28.72 16.68
C VAL A 29 -0.22 29.84 16.06
N ASP A 30 -0.57 31.11 16.33
CA ASP A 30 0.09 32.29 15.78
C ASP A 30 0.27 32.22 14.25
N GLU A 31 -0.80 31.88 13.52
CA GLU A 31 -0.85 31.66 12.07
C GLU A 31 0.00 30.48 11.54
N GLN A 32 0.76 29.80 12.39
CA GLN A 32 1.58 28.67 12.01
C GLN A 32 0.78 27.37 12.06
N VAL A 33 0.78 26.61 10.97
CA VAL A 33 0.17 25.29 10.90
C VAL A 33 1.02 24.29 11.68
N ILE A 34 0.38 23.48 12.51
CA ILE A 34 1.01 22.44 13.31
C ILE A 34 0.38 21.09 12.97
N PHE A 35 1.19 20.15 12.51
CA PHE A 35 0.77 18.78 12.23
C PHE A 35 1.00 17.89 13.44
N VAL A 36 -0.03 17.16 13.83
CA VAL A 36 -0.04 16.30 15.04
C VAL A 36 -0.57 14.91 14.67
N PRO A 37 0.20 13.83 14.84
CA PRO A 37 -0.30 12.48 14.59
C PRO A 37 -1.19 11.98 15.75
N PHE A 38 -2.06 11.01 15.47
CA PHE A 38 -2.87 10.26 16.44
C PHE A 38 -3.84 11.09 17.27
N CYS A 39 -4.14 12.31 16.85
CA CYS A 39 -5.23 13.12 17.36
C CYS A 39 -6.51 12.93 16.54
N VAL A 40 -7.61 13.46 17.05
CA VAL A 40 -8.86 13.66 16.31
C VAL A 40 -9.35 15.10 16.53
N PRO A 41 -10.17 15.67 15.64
CA PRO A 41 -10.73 17.01 15.82
C PRO A 41 -11.49 17.14 17.15
N GLY A 42 -11.27 18.24 17.86
CA GLY A 42 -11.84 18.48 19.17
C GLY A 42 -11.03 17.95 20.36
N ASP A 43 -9.95 17.18 20.14
CA ASP A 43 -8.99 16.91 21.22
C ASP A 43 -8.35 18.22 21.71
N VAL A 44 -8.20 18.35 23.03
CA VAL A 44 -7.43 19.43 23.65
C VAL A 44 -6.18 18.83 24.27
N VAL A 45 -5.00 19.29 23.83
CA VAL A 45 -3.73 18.62 24.12
C VAL A 45 -2.59 19.60 24.40
N ASP A 46 -1.59 19.14 25.15
CA ASP A 46 -0.29 19.79 25.20
C ASP A 46 0.63 19.15 24.17
N LEU A 47 1.32 20.00 23.39
CA LEU A 47 2.09 19.62 22.21
C LEU A 47 3.57 19.99 22.37
N GLN A 48 4.46 19.00 22.29
CA GLN A 48 5.87 19.24 22.12
C GLN A 48 6.19 19.39 20.63
N VAL A 49 6.62 20.57 20.21
CA VAL A 49 7.13 20.76 18.84
C VAL A 49 8.40 19.93 18.69
N VAL A 50 8.44 19.08 17.63
CA VAL A 50 9.59 18.21 17.33
C VAL A 50 10.36 18.66 16.09
N LYS A 51 9.69 19.42 15.20
CA LYS A 51 10.30 19.96 13.99
C LYS A 51 9.65 21.30 13.61
N LYS A 52 10.48 22.29 13.30
CA LYS A 52 10.03 23.61 12.86
C LYS A 52 10.54 23.90 11.47
N LYS A 53 9.63 24.22 10.55
CA LYS A 53 9.87 24.72 9.20
C LYS A 53 9.31 26.12 9.07
N HIS A 54 9.62 26.81 7.96
CA HIS A 54 9.17 28.19 7.74
C HIS A 54 7.64 28.32 7.75
N LYS A 55 6.92 27.37 7.12
CA LYS A 55 5.46 27.41 6.93
C LYS A 55 4.66 26.51 7.88
N TYR A 56 5.31 25.58 8.59
CA TYR A 56 4.62 24.62 9.46
C TYR A 56 5.53 24.07 10.54
N CYS A 57 4.92 23.52 11.58
CA CYS A 57 5.58 22.70 12.59
C CYS A 57 5.04 21.27 12.58
N GLU A 58 5.85 20.32 13.06
CA GLU A 58 5.39 19.00 13.47
C GLU A 58 5.52 18.89 14.99
N ALA A 59 4.51 18.37 15.64
CA ALA A 59 4.47 18.22 17.09
C ALA A 59 3.97 16.83 17.48
N LYS A 60 4.30 16.40 18.69
CA LYS A 60 3.75 15.20 19.32
C LYS A 60 2.96 15.58 20.57
N VAL A 61 1.92 14.81 20.86
CA VAL A 61 1.15 14.96 22.08
C VAL A 61 2.03 14.56 23.28
N VAL A 62 2.05 15.40 24.30
CA VAL A 62 2.67 15.12 25.61
C VAL A 62 1.60 14.73 26.60
N ARG A 63 0.45 15.41 26.55
CA ARG A 63 -0.66 15.18 27.47
C ARG A 63 -1.99 15.48 26.78
N PHE A 64 -3.00 14.66 27.02
CA PHE A 64 -4.39 14.97 26.69
C PHE A 64 -5.02 15.72 27.89
N ILE A 65 -5.52 16.92 27.64
CA ILE A 65 -6.27 17.70 28.60
C ILE A 65 -7.74 17.30 28.55
N LYS A 66 -8.29 17.20 27.35
CA LYS A 66 -9.64 16.71 27.08
C LYS A 66 -9.63 15.89 25.80
N LYS A 67 -10.15 14.67 25.88
CA LYS A 67 -10.39 13.85 24.67
C LYS A 67 -11.68 14.31 23.99
N SER A 68 -11.68 14.36 22.67
CA SER A 68 -12.85 14.67 21.86
C SER A 68 -13.94 13.61 22.02
N GLU A 69 -15.20 14.02 21.94
CA GLU A 69 -16.35 13.12 21.94
C GLU A 69 -16.45 12.27 20.66
N VAL A 70 -15.83 12.72 19.57
CA VAL A 70 -15.75 11.98 18.30
C VAL A 70 -14.76 10.82 18.40
N ARG A 71 -13.84 10.84 19.36
CA ARG A 71 -12.80 9.81 19.49
C ARG A 71 -13.41 8.46 19.88
N GLN A 72 -12.95 7.40 19.22
CA GLN A 72 -13.20 6.02 19.62
C GLN A 72 -11.92 5.33 20.11
N GLU A 73 -12.09 4.28 20.91
CA GLU A 73 -10.95 3.43 21.30
C GLU A 73 -10.51 2.56 20.12
N PRO A 74 -9.22 2.52 19.81
CA PRO A 74 -8.68 1.66 18.75
C PRO A 74 -8.92 0.17 19.07
N MET A 75 -9.34 -0.60 18.08
CA MET A 75 -9.50 -2.06 18.21
C MET A 75 -8.17 -2.82 18.30
N CYS A 76 -7.09 -2.23 17.79
CA CYS A 76 -5.78 -2.85 17.71
C CYS A 76 -4.86 -2.37 18.84
N GLU A 77 -4.35 -3.28 19.65
CA GLU A 77 -3.36 -2.99 20.72
C GLU A 77 -2.05 -2.37 20.20
N HIS A 78 -1.74 -2.58 18.92
CA HIS A 78 -0.53 -2.06 18.26
C HIS A 78 -0.73 -0.69 17.61
N PHE A 79 -1.94 -0.09 17.76
CA PHE A 79 -2.22 1.22 17.18
C PHE A 79 -1.31 2.30 17.77
N GLY A 80 -0.76 3.13 16.91
CA GLY A 80 0.20 4.17 17.30
C GLY A 80 1.66 3.72 17.34
N ILE A 81 1.93 2.41 17.29
CA ILE A 81 3.29 1.84 17.33
C ILE A 81 3.68 1.24 15.97
N CYS A 82 2.97 0.23 15.48
CA CYS A 82 3.35 -0.48 14.25
C CYS A 82 3.31 0.39 12.98
N GLY A 83 2.60 1.51 13.00
CA GLY A 83 2.61 2.49 11.91
C GLY A 83 1.70 2.17 10.72
N GLY A 84 1.07 1.02 10.64
CA GLY A 84 0.18 0.63 9.53
C GLY A 84 -1.10 1.45 9.51
N CYS A 85 -1.86 1.44 10.62
CA CYS A 85 -3.08 2.24 10.77
C CYS A 85 -2.77 3.61 11.36
N LYS A 86 -3.53 4.64 10.91
CA LYS A 86 -3.39 6.03 11.38
C LYS A 86 -4.66 6.56 12.04
N TRP A 87 -5.81 5.94 11.79
CA TRP A 87 -7.13 6.48 12.12
C TRP A 87 -8.06 5.50 12.85
N GLN A 88 -7.55 4.48 13.55
CA GLN A 88 -8.43 3.61 14.35
C GLN A 88 -9.09 4.33 15.54
N ASN A 89 -8.55 5.46 15.93
CA ASN A 89 -9.11 6.36 16.95
C ASN A 89 -10.18 7.31 16.42
N LEU A 90 -10.48 7.26 15.10
CA LEU A 90 -11.48 8.07 14.43
C LEU A 90 -12.57 7.14 13.85
N PRO A 91 -13.88 7.38 14.13
CA PRO A 91 -14.97 6.60 13.54
C PRO A 91 -14.91 6.55 12.02
N TYR A 92 -15.36 5.44 11.44
CA TYR A 92 -15.20 5.20 10.01
C TYR A 92 -15.92 6.27 9.15
N GLU A 93 -17.10 6.73 9.57
CA GLU A 93 -17.85 7.81 8.91
C GLU A 93 -17.03 9.10 8.85
N GLU A 94 -16.25 9.40 9.88
CA GLU A 94 -15.37 10.57 9.89
C GLU A 94 -14.10 10.35 9.04
N GLN A 95 -13.61 9.10 8.96
CA GLN A 95 -12.49 8.77 8.06
C GLN A 95 -12.88 9.01 6.59
N ILE A 96 -14.06 8.55 6.16
CA ILE A 96 -14.51 8.75 4.77
C ILE A 96 -14.79 10.21 4.45
N LYS A 97 -15.36 11.00 5.39
CA LYS A 97 -15.50 12.46 5.25
C LYS A 97 -14.15 13.15 5.07
N ALA A 98 -13.16 12.75 5.87
CA ALA A 98 -11.81 13.31 5.76
C ALA A 98 -11.16 12.98 4.42
N LYS A 99 -11.34 11.76 3.89
CA LYS A 99 -10.86 11.34 2.57
C LYS A 99 -11.56 12.08 1.43
N GLN A 100 -12.90 12.21 1.51
CA GLN A 100 -13.67 13.03 0.58
C GLN A 100 -13.09 14.45 0.50
N LYS A 101 -12.98 15.09 1.66
CA LYS A 101 -12.43 16.44 1.75
C LYS A 101 -10.99 16.54 1.25
N GLN A 102 -10.16 15.52 1.48
CA GLN A 102 -8.78 15.49 0.97
C GLN A 102 -8.77 15.53 -0.56
N VAL A 103 -9.60 14.74 -1.23
CA VAL A 103 -9.71 14.74 -2.69
C VAL A 103 -10.17 16.10 -3.20
N GLU A 104 -11.26 16.63 -2.62
CA GLU A 104 -11.81 17.96 -2.98
C GLU A 104 -10.76 19.07 -2.83
N ASP A 105 -10.09 19.12 -1.67
CA ASP A 105 -9.07 20.14 -1.39
C ASP A 105 -7.88 20.05 -2.35
N GLN A 106 -7.43 18.84 -2.69
CA GLN A 106 -6.28 18.64 -3.57
C GLN A 106 -6.62 18.96 -5.02
N LEU A 107 -7.74 18.45 -5.54
CA LEU A 107 -8.16 18.75 -6.91
C LEU A 107 -8.43 20.25 -7.11
N THR A 108 -9.12 20.89 -6.16
CA THR A 108 -9.44 22.32 -6.26
C THR A 108 -8.21 23.21 -6.12
N ARG A 109 -7.37 22.98 -5.10
CA ARG A 109 -6.26 23.89 -4.78
C ARG A 109 -5.03 23.71 -5.65
N ILE A 110 -4.76 22.47 -6.10
CA ILE A 110 -3.62 22.14 -6.94
C ILE A 110 -4.02 22.20 -8.41
N GLY A 111 -5.13 21.57 -8.80
CA GLY A 111 -5.59 21.49 -10.17
C GLY A 111 -5.96 22.87 -10.73
N LYS A 112 -6.68 23.68 -9.95
CA LYS A 112 -7.13 25.03 -10.33
C LYS A 112 -7.89 25.05 -11.66
N ILE A 113 -8.63 23.99 -11.92
CA ILE A 113 -9.43 23.75 -13.12
C ILE A 113 -10.91 23.75 -12.75
N GLU A 114 -11.79 23.83 -13.73
CA GLU A 114 -13.22 23.64 -13.53
C GLU A 114 -13.51 22.19 -13.17
N LEU A 115 -14.24 21.97 -12.07
CA LEU A 115 -14.57 20.66 -11.55
C LEU A 115 -16.09 20.52 -11.45
N PRO A 116 -16.66 19.35 -11.77
CA PRO A 116 -18.08 19.06 -11.52
C PRO A 116 -18.32 18.90 -10.01
N GLU A 117 -19.58 18.73 -9.64
CA GLU A 117 -19.94 18.24 -8.32
C GLU A 117 -19.31 16.85 -8.10
N PHE A 118 -18.65 16.68 -6.95
CA PHE A 118 -18.01 15.41 -6.59
C PHE A 118 -19.08 14.40 -6.19
N ARG A 119 -18.97 13.17 -6.69
CA ARG A 119 -19.80 12.09 -6.17
C ARG A 119 -19.40 11.82 -4.71
N PRO A 120 -20.36 11.41 -3.85
CA PRO A 120 -20.02 10.97 -2.50
C PRO A 120 -18.97 9.84 -2.52
N ILE A 121 -18.01 9.90 -1.61
CA ILE A 121 -16.98 8.86 -1.53
C ILE A 121 -17.60 7.48 -1.35
N MET A 122 -17.15 6.52 -2.12
CA MET A 122 -17.52 5.12 -1.97
C MET A 122 -16.72 4.50 -0.81
N GLY A 123 -17.41 4.23 0.31
CA GLY A 123 -16.82 3.58 1.46
C GLY A 123 -16.56 2.10 1.23
N SER A 124 -15.64 1.52 1.99
CA SER A 124 -15.37 0.07 1.98
C SER A 124 -16.43 -0.68 2.77
N VAL A 125 -16.91 -1.79 2.24
CA VAL A 125 -17.90 -2.67 2.89
C VAL A 125 -17.31 -3.26 4.18
N LYS A 126 -16.05 -3.68 4.10
CA LYS A 126 -15.28 -4.20 5.25
C LYS A 126 -14.26 -3.19 5.70
N THR A 127 -14.22 -2.93 7.00
CA THR A 127 -13.19 -2.10 7.62
C THR A 127 -12.11 -2.92 8.33
N GLN A 128 -12.34 -4.23 8.48
CA GLN A 128 -11.43 -5.22 9.05
C GLN A 128 -11.33 -6.40 8.10
N GLU A 129 -10.25 -7.18 8.19
CA GLU A 129 -10.03 -8.40 7.40
C GLU A 129 -10.21 -8.23 5.88
N TYR A 130 -9.99 -7.01 5.39
CA TYR A 130 -10.14 -6.70 3.97
C TYR A 130 -8.85 -6.92 3.18
N ARG A 131 -7.71 -6.96 3.87
CA ARG A 131 -6.39 -7.01 3.24
C ARG A 131 -6.01 -8.44 2.87
N ASN A 132 -5.62 -8.65 1.62
CA ASN A 132 -5.26 -9.95 1.08
C ASN A 132 -3.75 -10.21 0.98
N LYS A 133 -2.89 -9.24 1.29
CA LYS A 133 -1.42 -9.37 1.25
C LYS A 133 -0.76 -8.62 2.38
N ILE A 134 0.21 -9.24 3.04
CA ILE A 134 1.04 -8.63 4.08
C ILE A 134 2.45 -9.21 4.03
N GLU A 135 3.43 -8.37 4.35
CA GLU A 135 4.83 -8.76 4.46
C GLU A 135 5.32 -8.45 5.88
N PHE A 136 5.93 -9.43 6.52
CA PHE A 136 6.50 -9.32 7.86
C PHE A 136 8.01 -9.43 7.79
N GLY A 137 8.71 -8.47 8.37
CA GLY A 137 10.14 -8.61 8.62
C GLY A 137 10.40 -9.55 9.80
N CYS A 138 11.50 -10.29 9.71
CA CYS A 138 12.04 -11.10 10.82
C CYS A 138 13.39 -10.51 11.24
N SER A 139 13.60 -10.32 12.53
CA SER A 139 14.86 -9.73 13.02
C SER A 139 15.22 -10.23 14.41
N ASN A 140 16.52 -10.30 14.68
CA ASN A 140 17.07 -10.52 16.01
C ASN A 140 17.10 -9.23 16.86
N LYS A 141 16.51 -8.12 16.35
CA LYS A 141 16.44 -6.82 17.04
C LYS A 141 14.99 -6.37 17.23
N ARG A 142 14.41 -6.81 18.33
CA ARG A 142 13.08 -6.40 18.73
C ARG A 142 13.04 -4.91 19.10
N TRP A 143 12.00 -4.21 18.66
CA TRP A 143 11.63 -2.91 19.20
C TRP A 143 10.80 -3.07 20.47
N PHE A 144 11.12 -2.27 21.51
CA PHE A 144 10.39 -2.21 22.76
C PHE A 144 9.75 -0.83 22.96
N THR A 145 8.54 -0.81 23.51
CA THR A 145 7.94 0.44 23.98
C THR A 145 8.66 0.96 25.22
N ALA A 146 8.41 2.22 25.58
CA ALA A 146 8.99 2.79 26.80
C ALA A 146 8.53 2.04 28.07
N GLU A 147 7.27 1.58 28.06
CA GLU A 147 6.67 0.80 29.15
C GLU A 147 7.33 -0.59 29.26
N GLU A 148 7.53 -1.28 28.15
CA GLU A 148 8.24 -2.57 28.12
C GLU A 148 9.69 -2.41 28.60
N LEU A 149 10.40 -1.36 28.14
CA LEU A 149 11.77 -1.07 28.58
C LEU A 149 11.88 -0.82 30.09
N ALA A 150 10.89 -0.15 30.66
CA ALA A 150 10.85 0.11 32.10
C ALA A 150 10.63 -1.16 32.94
N GLN A 151 10.06 -2.22 32.33
CA GLN A 151 9.80 -3.50 32.99
C GLN A 151 10.97 -4.50 32.83
N LEU A 152 11.92 -4.23 31.92
CA LEU A 152 13.07 -5.08 31.76
C LEU A 152 13.98 -5.00 33.00
N PRO A 153 14.58 -6.12 33.45
CA PRO A 153 15.50 -6.14 34.57
C PRO A 153 16.64 -5.12 34.36
N GLN A 154 16.81 -4.20 35.30
CA GLN A 154 17.94 -3.29 35.26
C GLN A 154 19.21 -4.09 35.63
N LYS A 155 20.19 -4.11 34.75
CA LYS A 155 21.52 -4.62 35.06
C LYS A 155 22.33 -3.52 35.78
N GLU A 156 23.09 -3.85 36.79
CA GLU A 156 23.89 -2.92 37.59
C GLU A 156 24.89 -2.08 36.76
N ASP A 157 25.18 -2.49 35.53
CA ASP A 157 26.10 -1.82 34.61
C ASP A 157 25.35 -1.35 33.35
N ASP A 158 24.71 -0.18 33.40
CA ASP A 158 24.01 0.44 32.25
C ASP A 158 25.01 1.04 31.22
N THR A 159 25.84 0.19 30.63
CA THR A 159 26.68 0.54 29.48
C THR A 159 25.87 0.50 28.18
N VAL A 160 26.36 1.22 27.14
CA VAL A 160 25.77 1.17 25.78
C VAL A 160 25.72 -0.28 25.26
N SER A 161 26.64 -1.15 25.72
CA SER A 161 26.66 -2.58 25.39
C SER A 161 25.48 -3.34 26.00
N SER A 162 25.12 -3.07 27.25
CA SER A 162 23.98 -3.72 27.92
C SER A 162 22.63 -3.33 27.29
N LEU A 163 22.52 -2.12 26.77
CA LEU A 163 21.33 -1.67 26.01
C LEU A 163 21.22 -2.38 24.65
N LYS A 164 22.35 -2.65 23.97
CA LYS A 164 22.35 -3.43 22.73
C LYS A 164 21.92 -4.88 22.96
N GLU A 165 22.41 -5.51 24.02
CA GLU A 165 22.05 -6.89 24.41
C GLU A 165 20.55 -7.00 24.80
N ARG A 166 19.97 -5.97 25.42
CA ARG A 166 18.52 -5.94 25.74
C ARG A 166 17.63 -5.93 24.51
N HIS A 167 18.12 -5.38 23.41
CA HIS A 167 17.41 -5.38 22.12
C HIS A 167 17.69 -6.61 21.27
N ALA A 168 18.60 -7.49 21.68
CA ALA A 168 18.91 -8.76 21.02
C ALA A 168 17.82 -9.81 21.34
N GLN A 169 16.60 -9.58 20.86
CA GLN A 169 15.48 -10.51 20.95
C GLN A 169 14.85 -10.67 19.58
N ASN A 170 14.46 -11.90 19.27
CA ASN A 170 13.79 -12.23 18.03
C ASN A 170 12.41 -11.58 17.91
N ALA A 171 12.05 -11.20 16.73
CA ALA A 171 10.72 -10.63 16.42
C ALA A 171 10.31 -10.91 14.99
N ILE A 172 9.01 -11.16 14.78
CA ILE A 172 8.35 -11.13 13.49
C ILE A 172 7.26 -10.04 13.54
N GLY A 173 7.30 -9.08 12.63
CA GLY A 173 6.37 -7.96 12.64
C GLY A 173 6.73 -6.87 11.65
N PHE A 174 6.64 -5.60 12.06
CA PHE A 174 6.88 -4.47 11.19
C PHE A 174 8.03 -3.59 11.64
N HIS A 175 8.74 -3.03 10.67
CA HIS A 175 9.75 -2.00 10.93
C HIS A 175 9.14 -0.74 11.53
N ILE A 176 9.82 -0.19 12.52
CA ILE A 176 9.42 1.07 13.15
C ILE A 176 10.00 2.25 12.38
N THR A 177 9.17 3.26 12.15
CA THR A 177 9.60 4.49 11.50
C THR A 177 10.79 5.13 12.24
N GLY A 178 11.90 5.31 11.53
CA GLY A 178 13.14 5.85 12.09
C GLY A 178 14.07 4.84 12.76
N ALA A 179 13.71 3.54 12.78
CA ALA A 179 14.53 2.45 13.28
C ALA A 179 14.47 1.27 12.28
N PHE A 180 15.16 1.41 11.15
CA PHE A 180 15.09 0.50 10.01
C PHE A 180 15.52 -0.94 10.33
N ASP A 181 16.37 -1.11 11.35
CA ASP A 181 16.93 -2.39 11.78
C ASP A 181 16.14 -3.06 12.92
N LYS A 182 15.02 -2.46 13.36
CA LYS A 182 14.24 -3.00 14.47
C LYS A 182 12.83 -3.35 14.05
N ILE A 183 12.37 -4.50 14.53
CA ILE A 183 11.02 -5.01 14.27
C ILE A 183 10.18 -4.91 15.55
N TYR A 184 8.99 -4.32 15.43
CA TYR A 184 7.96 -4.38 16.46
C TYR A 184 7.12 -5.65 16.27
N PRO A 185 7.09 -6.57 17.23
CA PRO A 185 6.32 -7.80 17.12
C PRO A 185 4.82 -7.50 17.09
N ILE A 186 4.11 -8.19 16.21
CA ILE A 186 2.66 -8.07 16.09
C ILE A 186 2.02 -9.34 16.63
N LYS A 187 1.00 -9.23 17.47
CA LYS A 187 0.21 -10.37 17.93
C LYS A 187 -0.98 -10.64 17.02
N LYS A 188 -1.70 -9.56 16.66
CA LYS A 188 -2.82 -9.63 15.72
C LYS A 188 -2.85 -8.39 14.83
N CYS A 189 -2.91 -8.58 13.52
CA CYS A 189 -3.25 -7.54 12.56
C CYS A 189 -4.72 -7.67 12.19
N TRP A 190 -5.53 -6.69 12.56
CA TRP A 190 -6.97 -6.67 12.31
C TRP A 190 -7.36 -6.42 10.84
N LEU A 191 -6.39 -6.03 10.01
CA LEU A 191 -6.63 -5.83 8.58
C LEU A 191 -6.55 -7.13 7.78
N MET A 192 -5.91 -8.17 8.36
CA MET A 192 -5.76 -9.49 7.78
C MET A 192 -6.71 -10.50 8.44
N ASN A 193 -7.03 -11.56 7.69
CA ASN A 193 -7.75 -12.72 8.21
C ASN A 193 -7.00 -13.37 9.38
N ASP A 194 -7.72 -13.98 10.31
CA ASP A 194 -7.13 -14.59 11.51
C ASP A 194 -6.12 -15.70 11.18
N LEU A 195 -6.32 -16.49 10.14
CA LEU A 195 -5.34 -17.51 9.72
C LEU A 195 -3.96 -16.90 9.39
N CYS A 196 -3.89 -15.69 8.83
CA CYS A 196 -2.62 -14.97 8.64
C CYS A 196 -1.89 -14.73 9.97
N ASN A 197 -2.63 -14.35 11.01
CA ASN A 197 -2.07 -14.14 12.35
C ASN A 197 -1.60 -15.46 12.97
N GLU A 198 -2.36 -16.55 12.79
CA GLU A 198 -2.00 -17.88 13.27
C GLU A 198 -0.73 -18.42 12.61
N ILE A 199 -0.60 -18.29 11.27
CA ILE A 199 0.60 -18.68 10.53
C ILE A 199 1.83 -17.92 11.06
N ARG A 200 1.73 -16.58 11.17
CA ARG A 200 2.85 -15.75 11.65
C ARG A 200 3.26 -16.11 13.08
N ASN A 201 2.27 -16.30 13.98
CA ASN A 201 2.53 -16.66 15.38
C ASN A 201 3.21 -18.03 15.46
N PHE A 202 2.71 -19.01 14.72
CA PHE A 202 3.30 -20.36 14.67
C PHE A 202 4.76 -20.31 14.15
N VAL A 203 5.02 -19.57 13.07
CA VAL A 203 6.37 -19.42 12.51
C VAL A 203 7.30 -18.83 13.56
N PHE A 204 6.86 -17.79 14.27
CA PHE A 204 7.66 -17.19 15.34
C PHE A 204 7.93 -18.18 16.48
N GLU A 205 6.89 -18.82 17.02
CA GLU A 205 6.99 -19.74 18.15
C GLU A 205 7.87 -20.95 17.81
N TYR A 206 7.71 -21.52 16.62
CA TYR A 206 8.50 -22.65 16.17
C TYR A 206 9.97 -22.24 15.99
N ALA A 207 10.25 -21.18 15.25
CA ALA A 207 11.60 -20.74 14.97
C ALA A 207 12.36 -20.32 16.25
N ASP A 208 11.71 -19.58 17.15
CA ASP A 208 12.32 -19.13 18.42
C ASP A 208 12.62 -20.31 19.37
N SER A 209 11.68 -21.28 19.47
CA SER A 209 11.84 -22.46 20.34
C SER A 209 12.82 -23.52 19.81
N HIS A 210 13.20 -23.46 18.53
CA HIS A 210 14.16 -24.38 17.90
C HIS A 210 15.47 -23.67 17.52
N ASP A 211 15.77 -22.53 18.16
CA ASP A 211 17.04 -21.79 18.01
C ASP A 211 17.36 -21.41 16.55
N TYR A 212 16.32 -21.04 15.76
CA TYR A 212 16.56 -20.45 14.44
C TYR A 212 17.17 -19.08 14.59
N THR A 213 18.14 -18.77 13.75
CA THR A 213 18.70 -17.42 13.68
C THR A 213 17.77 -16.51 12.90
N PHE A 214 17.50 -15.31 13.45
CA PHE A 214 16.72 -14.26 12.80
C PHE A 214 17.67 -13.24 12.20
N TYR A 215 17.29 -12.66 11.06
CA TYR A 215 18.16 -11.81 10.27
C TYR A 215 18.55 -10.51 10.99
N ASP A 216 19.84 -10.22 10.99
CA ASP A 216 20.39 -8.94 11.42
C ASP A 216 20.62 -8.04 10.22
N LEU A 217 19.79 -7.00 10.07
CA LEU A 217 19.87 -6.08 8.93
C LEU A 217 21.20 -5.29 8.86
N ARG A 218 21.90 -5.11 9.99
CA ARG A 218 23.18 -4.37 10.01
C ARG A 218 24.36 -5.25 9.70
N GLU A 219 24.38 -6.42 10.32
CA GLU A 219 25.47 -7.39 10.17
C GLU A 219 25.24 -8.29 8.93
N GLN A 220 24.03 -8.30 8.39
CA GLN A 220 23.62 -9.06 7.20
C GLN A 220 23.86 -10.57 7.36
N HIS A 221 23.42 -11.13 8.49
CA HIS A 221 23.46 -12.56 8.75
C HIS A 221 22.22 -13.03 9.52
N GLY A 222 21.99 -14.33 9.51
CA GLY A 222 20.85 -15.00 10.15
C GLY A 222 19.83 -15.50 9.14
N LEU A 223 19.28 -16.68 9.40
CA LEU A 223 18.52 -17.48 8.44
C LEU A 223 17.16 -16.89 8.07
N LEU A 224 16.31 -16.58 9.07
CA LEU A 224 14.93 -16.15 8.83
C LEU A 224 14.86 -14.64 8.64
N ARG A 225 14.55 -14.19 7.40
CA ARG A 225 14.68 -12.80 7.01
C ARG A 225 13.35 -12.06 6.81
N ASN A 226 12.43 -12.67 6.07
CA ASN A 226 11.13 -12.04 5.76
C ASN A 226 10.10 -13.14 5.44
N MET A 227 8.82 -12.84 5.62
CA MET A 227 7.73 -13.69 5.14
C MET A 227 6.60 -12.86 4.56
N MET A 228 6.11 -13.26 3.40
CA MET A 228 4.93 -12.69 2.77
C MET A 228 3.79 -13.69 2.84
N ILE A 229 2.63 -13.24 3.31
CA ILE A 229 1.39 -14.01 3.30
C ILE A 229 0.39 -13.32 2.38
N ARG A 230 -0.23 -14.11 1.50
CA ARG A 230 -1.30 -13.65 0.62
C ARG A 230 -2.45 -14.67 0.65
N ASN A 231 -3.68 -14.20 0.67
CA ASN A 231 -4.86 -15.02 0.49
C ASN A 231 -5.70 -14.46 -0.66
N SER A 232 -6.60 -15.26 -1.18
CA SER A 232 -7.52 -14.88 -2.25
C SER A 232 -8.97 -15.11 -1.85
N ASN A 233 -9.88 -14.52 -2.61
CA ASN A 233 -11.32 -14.72 -2.44
C ASN A 233 -11.80 -16.11 -2.92
N THR A 234 -10.92 -16.90 -3.56
CA THR A 234 -11.14 -18.33 -3.85
C THR A 234 -10.85 -19.25 -2.65
N GLY A 235 -10.32 -18.70 -1.55
CA GLY A 235 -9.89 -19.45 -0.37
C GLY A 235 -8.49 -20.04 -0.46
N GLU A 236 -7.72 -19.70 -1.49
CA GLU A 236 -6.32 -20.13 -1.64
C GLU A 236 -5.38 -19.22 -0.80
N TRP A 237 -4.29 -19.83 -0.33
CA TRP A 237 -3.28 -19.17 0.50
C TRP A 237 -1.90 -19.37 -0.09
N MET A 238 -1.16 -18.27 -0.20
CA MET A 238 0.25 -18.25 -0.60
C MET A 238 1.10 -17.75 0.56
N LEU A 239 2.16 -18.48 0.85
CA LEU A 239 3.20 -18.10 1.79
C LEU A 239 4.55 -18.14 1.08
N VAL A 240 5.30 -17.05 1.18
CA VAL A 240 6.66 -16.94 0.62
C VAL A 240 7.62 -16.59 1.75
N PHE A 241 8.62 -17.45 1.97
CA PHE A 241 9.71 -17.15 2.86
C PHE A 241 10.89 -16.54 2.13
N GLN A 242 11.50 -15.55 2.74
CA GLN A 242 12.84 -15.11 2.38
C GLN A 242 13.81 -15.59 3.47
N PHE A 243 14.71 -16.46 3.09
CA PHE A 243 15.83 -16.91 3.93
C PHE A 243 17.11 -16.20 3.52
N HIS A 244 18.13 -16.35 4.32
CA HIS A 244 19.50 -15.95 4.01
C HIS A 244 20.43 -17.07 4.52
N TYR A 245 21.02 -17.82 3.59
CA TYR A 245 21.85 -18.96 3.89
C TYR A 245 23.30 -18.52 4.08
N ASP A 246 23.80 -18.50 5.31
CA ASP A 246 25.18 -18.14 5.64
C ASP A 246 25.93 -19.23 6.42
N GLU A 247 25.23 -20.24 6.93
CA GLU A 247 25.82 -21.33 7.68
C GLU A 247 25.53 -22.70 7.03
N GLU A 248 26.41 -23.67 7.26
CA GLU A 248 26.18 -25.06 6.83
C GLU A 248 24.92 -25.62 7.52
N GLY A 249 24.00 -26.14 6.74
CA GLY A 249 22.72 -26.68 7.23
C GLY A 249 21.56 -25.70 7.22
N ASP A 250 21.76 -24.43 6.88
CA ASP A 250 20.68 -23.41 6.82
C ASP A 250 19.56 -23.80 5.86
N GLU A 251 19.90 -24.32 4.67
CA GLU A 251 18.92 -24.81 3.71
C GLU A 251 18.08 -25.95 4.32
N GLN A 252 18.69 -26.90 4.98
CA GLN A 252 17.99 -28.00 5.64
C GLN A 252 17.03 -27.50 6.72
N ARG A 253 17.47 -26.54 7.53
CA ARG A 253 16.63 -25.91 8.56
C ARG A 253 15.47 -25.13 7.95
N ALA A 254 15.72 -24.40 6.86
CA ALA A 254 14.65 -23.70 6.13
C ALA A 254 13.58 -24.67 5.64
N LEU A 255 13.98 -25.79 5.02
CA LEU A 255 13.05 -26.83 4.54
C LEU A 255 12.30 -27.51 5.69
N GLU A 256 12.95 -27.75 6.84
CA GLU A 256 12.29 -28.28 8.05
C GLU A 256 11.19 -27.32 8.56
N LEU A 257 11.48 -26.02 8.68
CA LEU A 257 10.48 -25.02 9.06
C LEU A 257 9.29 -25.04 8.09
N MET A 258 9.57 -25.07 6.79
CA MET A 258 8.52 -25.09 5.76
C MET A 258 7.68 -26.35 5.83
N GLN A 259 8.27 -27.51 6.14
CA GLN A 259 7.52 -28.74 6.33
C GLN A 259 6.58 -28.64 7.53
N GLN A 260 7.04 -28.09 8.66
CA GLN A 260 6.20 -27.89 9.85
C GLN A 260 5.01 -26.93 9.56
N VAL A 261 5.27 -25.88 8.80
CA VAL A 261 4.23 -24.95 8.36
C VAL A 261 3.22 -25.67 7.43
N ALA A 262 3.71 -26.45 6.47
CA ALA A 262 2.87 -27.18 5.53
C ALA A 262 1.99 -28.26 6.20
N ASP A 263 2.48 -28.87 7.27
CA ASP A 263 1.76 -29.89 8.04
C ASP A 263 0.72 -29.24 8.97
N LYS A 264 1.06 -28.11 9.57
CA LYS A 264 0.20 -27.36 10.48
C LYS A 264 -0.95 -26.65 9.75
N PHE A 265 -0.69 -26.12 8.55
CA PHE A 265 -1.62 -25.29 7.78
C PHE A 265 -1.87 -25.89 6.38
N PRO A 266 -2.69 -26.97 6.29
CA PRO A 266 -3.03 -27.60 5.02
C PRO A 266 -3.78 -26.67 4.05
N GLN A 267 -4.30 -25.54 4.54
CA GLN A 267 -4.96 -24.50 3.74
C GLN A 267 -3.98 -23.76 2.79
N ILE A 268 -2.67 -23.80 3.07
CA ILE A 268 -1.67 -23.19 2.20
C ILE A 268 -1.56 -24.00 0.91
N THR A 269 -2.00 -23.38 -0.19
CA THR A 269 -2.03 -23.97 -1.54
C THR A 269 -0.81 -23.63 -2.37
N SER A 270 -0.02 -22.62 -1.92
CA SER A 270 1.22 -22.15 -2.54
C SER A 270 2.23 -21.85 -1.45
N LEU A 271 3.27 -22.69 -1.31
CA LEU A 271 4.35 -22.48 -0.35
C LEU A 271 5.66 -22.38 -1.11
N MET A 272 6.28 -21.22 -1.04
CA MET A 272 7.46 -20.86 -1.82
C MET A 272 8.54 -20.26 -0.92
N TYR A 273 9.77 -20.26 -1.42
CA TYR A 273 10.90 -19.64 -0.71
C TYR A 273 11.95 -19.11 -1.68
N VAL A 274 12.84 -18.30 -1.13
CA VAL A 274 13.98 -17.77 -1.84
C VAL A 274 15.12 -17.54 -0.85
N ASP A 275 16.35 -17.87 -1.26
CA ASP A 275 17.57 -17.39 -0.61
C ASP A 275 17.87 -15.97 -1.11
N ASN A 276 17.74 -14.97 -0.22
CA ASN A 276 17.97 -13.57 -0.56
C ASN A 276 19.28 -13.07 0.05
N GLN A 277 20.35 -13.14 -0.72
CA GLN A 277 21.71 -12.70 -0.35
C GLN A 277 21.93 -11.18 -0.54
N LYS A 278 20.90 -10.42 -0.93
CA LYS A 278 21.02 -8.97 -1.19
C LYS A 278 20.92 -8.15 0.10
N GLY A 279 21.39 -6.91 0.06
CA GLY A 279 21.25 -5.95 1.15
C GLY A 279 19.83 -5.36 1.33
N ASN A 280 18.83 -5.82 0.54
CA ASN A 280 17.43 -5.37 0.63
C ASN A 280 16.46 -6.55 0.48
N ASP A 281 15.18 -6.34 0.83
CA ASP A 281 14.15 -7.38 0.86
C ASP A 281 13.37 -7.54 -0.45
N THR A 282 13.79 -6.89 -1.55
CA THR A 282 13.11 -7.05 -2.85
C THR A 282 13.39 -8.43 -3.44
N ILE A 283 12.37 -9.08 -4.01
CA ILE A 283 12.47 -10.41 -4.62
C ILE A 283 12.22 -10.41 -6.13
N ASN A 284 12.01 -9.23 -6.75
CA ASN A 284 11.58 -9.15 -8.14
C ASN A 284 12.60 -9.75 -9.12
N ASP A 285 13.88 -9.61 -8.82
CA ASP A 285 15.03 -10.09 -9.60
C ASP A 285 15.58 -11.46 -9.14
N LEU A 286 14.93 -12.11 -8.16
CA LEU A 286 15.31 -13.42 -7.64
C LEU A 286 14.40 -14.52 -8.19
N GLU A 287 14.92 -15.71 -8.40
CA GLU A 287 14.13 -16.90 -8.71
C GLU A 287 13.63 -17.54 -7.42
N LEU A 288 12.30 -17.76 -7.34
CA LEU A 288 11.67 -18.39 -6.20
C LEU A 288 11.52 -19.89 -6.43
N SER A 289 11.81 -20.66 -5.39
CA SER A 289 11.63 -22.11 -5.39
C SER A 289 10.25 -22.47 -4.85
N LEU A 290 9.57 -23.40 -5.52
CA LEU A 290 8.30 -23.96 -5.06
C LEU A 290 8.60 -25.13 -4.11
N PHE A 291 8.13 -25.04 -2.87
CA PHE A 291 8.22 -26.14 -1.88
C PHE A 291 7.01 -27.07 -1.96
N LYS A 292 5.78 -26.50 -2.01
CA LYS A 292 4.54 -27.28 -2.04
C LYS A 292 3.43 -26.53 -2.77
N GLY A 293 2.62 -27.26 -3.51
CA GLY A 293 1.41 -26.75 -4.17
C GLY A 293 1.68 -26.09 -5.50
N ASN A 294 1.11 -24.91 -5.73
CA ASN A 294 1.22 -24.16 -6.97
C ASN A 294 2.14 -22.95 -6.82
N ASP A 295 2.71 -22.44 -7.91
CA ASP A 295 3.51 -21.21 -7.96
C ASP A 295 2.65 -19.92 -7.92
N HIS A 296 1.33 -20.05 -7.76
CA HIS A 296 0.37 -18.97 -7.81
C HIS A 296 -0.90 -19.31 -7.02
N ILE A 297 -1.73 -18.30 -6.81
CA ILE A 297 -3.12 -18.40 -6.37
C ILE A 297 -4.02 -17.70 -7.39
N PHE A 298 -5.33 -17.91 -7.30
CA PHE A 298 -6.30 -17.24 -8.16
C PHE A 298 -7.20 -16.28 -7.37
N GLU A 299 -7.49 -15.13 -7.96
CA GLU A 299 -8.52 -14.20 -7.52
C GLU A 299 -9.69 -14.21 -8.53
N LEU A 300 -10.91 -14.07 -8.04
CA LEU A 300 -12.10 -13.95 -8.87
C LEU A 300 -12.62 -12.51 -8.86
N MET A 301 -13.05 -12.05 -10.03
CA MET A 301 -13.75 -10.78 -10.19
C MET A 301 -14.85 -10.93 -11.23
N GLU A 302 -16.10 -10.93 -10.82
CA GLU A 302 -17.23 -11.41 -11.60
C GLU A 302 -16.94 -12.86 -12.09
N ASP A 303 -17.05 -13.13 -13.39
CA ASP A 303 -16.76 -14.43 -13.99
C ASP A 303 -15.28 -14.58 -14.39
N LEU A 304 -14.45 -13.56 -14.10
CA LEU A 304 -13.03 -13.55 -14.49
C LEU A 304 -12.16 -14.12 -13.37
N LYS A 305 -11.18 -14.92 -13.77
CA LYS A 305 -10.20 -15.56 -12.91
C LYS A 305 -8.81 -14.98 -13.20
N PHE A 306 -8.17 -14.41 -12.19
CA PHE A 306 -6.84 -13.80 -12.31
C PHE A 306 -5.79 -14.64 -11.60
N LYS A 307 -4.77 -15.06 -12.33
CA LYS A 307 -3.56 -15.69 -11.79
C LYS A 307 -2.73 -14.62 -11.07
N VAL A 308 -2.41 -14.87 -9.82
CA VAL A 308 -1.61 -13.98 -8.98
C VAL A 308 -0.42 -14.73 -8.44
N GLY A 309 0.76 -14.42 -8.96
CA GLY A 309 2.03 -14.98 -8.50
C GLY A 309 2.61 -14.22 -7.29
N PRO A 310 3.73 -14.70 -6.75
CA PRO A 310 4.37 -14.07 -5.58
C PRO A 310 4.86 -12.64 -5.85
N LYS A 311 5.26 -12.35 -7.09
CA LYS A 311 5.75 -11.02 -7.52
C LYS A 311 4.67 -10.16 -8.17
N SER A 312 3.50 -10.74 -8.52
CA SER A 312 2.45 -10.02 -9.21
C SER A 312 1.85 -8.94 -8.32
N PHE A 313 1.69 -7.75 -8.88
CA PHE A 313 0.84 -6.72 -8.27
C PHE A 313 -0.63 -7.11 -8.44
N TYR A 314 -1.37 -7.08 -7.37
CA TYR A 314 -2.83 -7.17 -7.33
C TYR A 314 -3.33 -6.32 -6.16
N GLN A 315 -4.45 -5.63 -6.32
CA GLN A 315 -5.00 -4.75 -5.28
C GLN A 315 -5.22 -5.51 -3.97
N THR A 316 -4.74 -4.93 -2.87
CA THR A 316 -4.72 -5.65 -1.57
C THR A 316 -6.04 -5.64 -0.82
N ASN A 317 -7.09 -5.04 -1.35
CA ASN A 317 -8.48 -5.15 -0.95
C ASN A 317 -9.30 -5.57 -2.18
N THR A 318 -9.48 -6.87 -2.36
CA THR A 318 -10.12 -7.45 -3.56
C THR A 318 -11.55 -6.96 -3.75
N GLU A 319 -12.35 -6.92 -2.68
CA GLU A 319 -13.75 -6.51 -2.74
C GLU A 319 -13.90 -5.05 -3.16
N GLN A 320 -13.09 -4.19 -2.59
CA GLN A 320 -13.14 -2.77 -2.92
C GLN A 320 -12.48 -2.45 -4.27
N ALA A 321 -11.49 -3.26 -4.71
CA ALA A 321 -10.91 -3.16 -6.05
C ALA A 321 -11.95 -3.43 -7.14
N TYR A 322 -12.84 -4.39 -6.92
CA TYR A 322 -13.97 -4.64 -7.82
C TYR A 322 -14.84 -3.37 -7.97
N HIS A 323 -15.20 -2.72 -6.85
CA HIS A 323 -15.98 -1.48 -6.91
C HIS A 323 -15.23 -0.34 -7.62
N LEU A 324 -13.93 -0.19 -7.37
CA LEU A 324 -13.07 0.79 -8.06
C LEU A 324 -13.08 0.56 -9.58
N TYR A 325 -12.93 -0.69 -10.00
CA TYR A 325 -12.93 -1.04 -11.43
C TYR A 325 -14.31 -0.97 -12.07
N CYS A 326 -15.39 -1.19 -11.31
CA CYS A 326 -16.75 -0.89 -11.77
C CYS A 326 -16.94 0.59 -12.08
N VAL A 327 -16.39 1.48 -11.26
CA VAL A 327 -16.41 2.94 -11.56
C VAL A 327 -15.60 3.24 -12.81
N ALA A 328 -14.40 2.66 -12.96
CA ALA A 328 -13.59 2.85 -14.15
C ALA A 328 -14.30 2.36 -15.42
N ARG A 329 -14.96 1.19 -15.35
CA ARG A 329 -15.76 0.62 -16.45
C ARG A 329 -16.98 1.47 -16.77
N GLU A 330 -17.69 2.00 -15.75
CA GLU A 330 -18.80 2.93 -15.92
C GLU A 330 -18.37 4.20 -16.65
N PHE A 331 -17.26 4.82 -16.20
CA PHE A 331 -16.73 6.04 -16.79
C PHE A 331 -16.19 5.82 -18.21
N ALA A 332 -15.64 4.65 -18.50
CA ALA A 332 -15.24 4.28 -19.85
C ALA A 332 -16.43 4.22 -20.81
N ASN A 333 -17.62 3.87 -20.32
CA ASN A 333 -18.90 3.83 -21.05
C ASN A 333 -18.75 3.15 -22.44
N LEU A 334 -18.28 1.90 -22.42
CA LEU A 334 -17.97 1.12 -23.63
C LEU A 334 -19.24 0.48 -24.19
N THR A 335 -19.36 0.46 -25.53
CA THR A 335 -20.49 -0.07 -26.30
C THR A 335 -20.19 -1.33 -27.11
N GLY A 336 -18.90 -1.73 -27.18
CA GLY A 336 -18.43 -2.87 -27.97
C GLY A 336 -17.62 -2.47 -29.21
N ASP A 337 -17.64 -1.21 -29.61
CA ASP A 337 -17.01 -0.71 -30.82
C ASP A 337 -15.66 0.00 -30.56
N GLU A 338 -15.35 0.29 -29.30
CA GLU A 338 -14.23 1.13 -28.94
C GLU A 338 -12.89 0.37 -28.94
N LEU A 339 -11.86 1.05 -29.44
CA LEU A 339 -10.45 0.73 -29.18
C LEU A 339 -10.04 1.40 -27.85
N VAL A 340 -9.69 0.57 -26.88
CA VAL A 340 -9.29 1.01 -25.53
C VAL A 340 -7.79 0.83 -25.37
N TYR A 341 -7.10 1.84 -24.82
CA TYR A 341 -5.74 1.69 -24.32
C TYR A 341 -5.77 1.68 -22.79
N ASP A 342 -5.19 0.65 -22.17
CA ASP A 342 -5.01 0.52 -20.72
C ASP A 342 -3.53 0.77 -20.39
N LEU A 343 -3.26 1.97 -19.85
CA LEU A 343 -1.90 2.41 -19.56
C LEU A 343 -1.57 2.11 -18.10
N TYR A 344 -0.36 1.57 -17.86
CA TYR A 344 0.06 0.99 -16.59
C TYR A 344 -0.80 -0.24 -16.22
N THR A 345 -0.99 -1.12 -17.21
CA THR A 345 -1.96 -2.23 -17.14
C THR A 345 -1.64 -3.29 -16.08
N GLY A 346 -0.40 -3.32 -15.55
CA GLY A 346 0.04 -4.33 -14.59
C GLY A 346 -0.17 -5.74 -15.12
N THR A 347 -0.79 -6.60 -14.35
CA THR A 347 -1.15 -7.98 -14.73
C THR A 347 -2.42 -8.06 -15.61
N GLY A 348 -2.78 -6.94 -16.27
CA GLY A 348 -3.91 -6.87 -17.19
C GLY A 348 -5.28 -6.92 -16.53
N THR A 349 -5.39 -6.57 -15.25
CA THR A 349 -6.65 -6.71 -14.51
C THR A 349 -7.75 -5.82 -15.10
N ILE A 350 -7.50 -4.50 -15.27
CA ILE A 350 -8.48 -3.58 -15.85
C ILE A 350 -8.72 -3.92 -17.32
N ALA A 351 -7.65 -4.19 -18.10
CA ALA A 351 -7.77 -4.56 -19.52
C ALA A 351 -8.73 -5.74 -19.72
N ASN A 352 -8.53 -6.84 -18.99
CA ASN A 352 -9.38 -8.03 -19.06
C ASN A 352 -10.79 -7.74 -18.55
N PHE A 353 -10.93 -6.95 -17.47
CA PHE A 353 -12.23 -6.60 -16.87
C PHE A 353 -13.14 -5.81 -17.81
N VAL A 354 -12.57 -5.00 -18.72
CA VAL A 354 -13.35 -4.21 -19.68
C VAL A 354 -13.45 -4.85 -21.07
N ALA A 355 -12.65 -5.90 -21.34
CA ALA A 355 -12.49 -6.48 -22.68
C ALA A 355 -13.81 -6.92 -23.33
N HIS A 356 -14.73 -7.51 -22.57
CA HIS A 356 -16.01 -8.00 -23.08
C HIS A 356 -16.95 -6.87 -23.56
N LYS A 357 -16.66 -5.61 -23.23
CA LYS A 357 -17.40 -4.41 -23.66
C LYS A 357 -16.62 -3.55 -24.64
N ALA A 358 -15.44 -3.99 -25.09
CA ALA A 358 -14.60 -3.26 -26.01
C ALA A 358 -14.42 -4.05 -27.32
N LYS A 359 -14.22 -3.36 -28.44
CA LYS A 359 -13.78 -3.99 -29.69
C LYS A 359 -12.40 -4.60 -29.54
N LYS A 360 -11.49 -3.86 -28.87
CA LYS A 360 -10.11 -4.27 -28.64
C LYS A 360 -9.55 -3.48 -27.47
N VAL A 361 -8.73 -4.12 -26.64
CA VAL A 361 -7.98 -3.47 -25.56
C VAL A 361 -6.49 -3.66 -25.78
N ILE A 362 -5.71 -2.60 -25.65
CA ILE A 362 -4.24 -2.63 -25.71
C ILE A 362 -3.70 -2.18 -24.37
N GLY A 363 -3.04 -3.12 -23.65
CA GLY A 363 -2.38 -2.86 -22.40
C GLY A 363 -0.89 -2.56 -22.57
N ILE A 364 -0.37 -1.56 -21.86
CA ILE A 364 1.05 -1.21 -21.85
C ILE A 364 1.55 -1.16 -20.41
N GLU A 365 2.67 -1.83 -20.14
CA GLU A 365 3.27 -1.93 -18.80
C GLU A 365 4.80 -1.94 -18.90
N TYR A 366 5.46 -1.33 -17.92
CA TYR A 366 6.91 -1.28 -17.88
C TYR A 366 7.55 -2.63 -17.53
N VAL A 367 6.91 -3.43 -16.67
CA VAL A 367 7.43 -4.69 -16.12
C VAL A 367 7.10 -5.86 -17.07
N PRO A 368 8.09 -6.50 -17.71
CA PRO A 368 7.84 -7.59 -18.67
C PRO A 368 7.11 -8.78 -18.04
N GLU A 369 7.44 -9.15 -16.80
CA GLU A 369 6.82 -10.27 -16.10
C GLU A 369 5.32 -10.02 -15.85
N ALA A 370 4.93 -8.79 -15.58
CA ALA A 370 3.52 -8.40 -15.42
C ALA A 370 2.77 -8.55 -16.76
N ILE A 371 3.42 -8.27 -17.88
CA ILE A 371 2.84 -8.48 -19.22
C ILE A 371 2.64 -9.97 -19.51
N GLU A 372 3.57 -10.84 -19.11
CA GLU A 372 3.35 -12.29 -19.25
C GLU A 372 2.17 -12.76 -18.39
N ASP A 373 2.06 -12.28 -17.16
CA ASP A 373 0.87 -12.53 -16.32
C ASP A 373 -0.41 -12.01 -17.00
N ALA A 374 -0.39 -10.82 -17.61
CA ALA A 374 -1.54 -10.26 -18.31
C ALA A 374 -2.01 -11.13 -19.48
N LYS A 375 -1.07 -11.67 -20.27
CA LYS A 375 -1.36 -12.62 -21.36
C LYS A 375 -1.97 -13.92 -20.82
N VAL A 376 -1.39 -14.47 -19.75
CA VAL A 376 -1.92 -15.67 -19.09
C VAL A 376 -3.35 -15.41 -18.58
N ASN A 377 -3.61 -14.24 -17.98
CA ASN A 377 -4.92 -13.86 -17.50
C ASN A 377 -5.96 -13.74 -18.62
N SER A 378 -5.57 -13.24 -19.80
CA SER A 378 -6.45 -13.27 -20.98
C SER A 378 -6.76 -14.70 -21.42
N GLN A 379 -5.74 -15.57 -21.50
CA GLN A 379 -5.90 -16.97 -21.92
C GLN A 379 -6.81 -17.76 -20.96
N VAL A 380 -6.59 -17.63 -19.65
CA VAL A 380 -7.41 -18.31 -18.62
C VAL A 380 -8.89 -17.93 -18.71
N ASN A 381 -9.18 -16.70 -19.16
CA ASN A 381 -10.53 -16.17 -19.31
C ASN A 381 -11.08 -16.27 -20.75
N ASN A 382 -10.37 -16.90 -21.68
CA ASN A 382 -10.73 -17.00 -23.10
C ASN A 382 -10.99 -15.63 -23.76
N ILE A 383 -10.20 -14.61 -23.37
CA ILE A 383 -10.29 -13.25 -23.92
C ILE A 383 -9.30 -13.15 -25.10
N GLU A 384 -9.81 -12.90 -26.29
CA GLU A 384 -9.02 -12.89 -27.53
C GLU A 384 -8.78 -11.47 -28.09
N ASN A 385 -9.49 -10.46 -27.56
CA ASN A 385 -9.45 -9.09 -28.05
C ASN A 385 -8.52 -8.16 -27.25
N THR A 386 -7.59 -8.73 -26.46
CA THR A 386 -6.54 -7.99 -25.73
C THR A 386 -5.17 -8.17 -26.38
N LEU A 387 -4.35 -7.12 -26.36
CA LEU A 387 -2.93 -7.18 -26.71
C LEU A 387 -2.12 -6.46 -25.63
N PHE A 388 -0.92 -6.98 -25.33
CA PHE A 388 -0.08 -6.43 -24.27
C PHE A 388 1.36 -6.16 -24.77
N TYR A 389 1.92 -5.02 -24.34
CA TYR A 389 3.25 -4.55 -24.72
C TYR A 389 4.05 -4.18 -23.46
N ALA A 390 5.26 -4.73 -23.36
CA ALA A 390 6.19 -4.43 -22.28
C ALA A 390 7.14 -3.29 -22.69
N GLY A 391 7.29 -2.30 -21.85
CA GLY A 391 8.26 -1.21 -22.02
C GLY A 391 7.83 0.08 -21.33
N ASP A 392 8.76 1.05 -21.31
CA ASP A 392 8.46 2.36 -20.75
C ASP A 392 7.35 3.04 -21.57
N MET A 393 6.35 3.54 -20.87
CA MET A 393 5.16 4.15 -21.47
C MET A 393 5.53 5.23 -22.50
N LYS A 394 6.53 6.07 -22.19
CA LYS A 394 6.98 7.16 -23.08
C LYS A 394 7.64 6.65 -24.35
N ASP A 395 8.24 5.44 -24.31
CA ASP A 395 8.96 4.85 -25.46
C ASP A 395 8.04 4.00 -26.32
N ILE A 396 7.03 3.34 -25.73
CA ILE A 396 6.05 2.51 -26.45
C ILE A 396 4.93 3.35 -27.05
N LEU A 397 4.30 4.23 -26.25
CA LEU A 397 3.15 5.03 -26.69
C LEU A 397 3.61 6.20 -27.58
N THR A 398 3.98 5.89 -28.82
CA THR A 398 4.43 6.84 -29.82
C THR A 398 3.39 7.10 -30.91
N ASN A 399 3.61 8.12 -31.74
CA ASN A 399 2.76 8.34 -32.91
C ASN A 399 2.77 7.15 -33.89
N ASP A 400 3.91 6.46 -34.02
CA ASP A 400 4.04 5.27 -34.89
C ASP A 400 3.24 4.10 -34.28
N PHE A 401 3.28 3.93 -32.95
CA PHE A 401 2.44 2.94 -32.28
C PHE A 401 0.95 3.20 -32.51
N ILE A 402 0.52 4.47 -32.40
CA ILE A 402 -0.86 4.87 -32.68
C ILE A 402 -1.21 4.64 -34.16
N ALA A 403 -0.31 4.92 -35.09
CA ALA A 403 -0.52 4.68 -36.51
C ALA A 403 -0.68 3.18 -36.82
N GLN A 404 0.08 2.33 -36.16
CA GLN A 404 0.05 0.87 -36.31
C GLN A 404 -1.21 0.24 -35.70
N HIS A 405 -1.60 0.68 -34.49
CA HIS A 405 -2.65 0.03 -33.69
C HIS A 405 -4.01 0.74 -33.74
N GLY A 406 -4.06 1.96 -34.26
CA GLY A 406 -5.22 2.82 -34.31
C GLY A 406 -5.25 3.83 -33.15
N ARG A 407 -6.00 4.94 -33.37
CA ARG A 407 -6.24 5.93 -32.33
C ARG A 407 -7.23 5.37 -31.30
N PRO A 408 -6.91 5.41 -30.00
CA PRO A 408 -7.84 4.95 -28.97
C PRO A 408 -9.09 5.84 -28.92
N ASP A 409 -10.25 5.23 -28.77
CA ASP A 409 -11.49 5.94 -28.44
C ASP A 409 -11.54 6.31 -26.94
N VAL A 410 -10.99 5.41 -26.11
CA VAL A 410 -10.91 5.55 -24.65
C VAL A 410 -9.53 5.18 -24.17
N ILE A 411 -8.99 5.97 -23.25
CA ILE A 411 -7.78 5.60 -22.48
C ILE A 411 -8.22 5.42 -21.02
N ILE A 412 -7.81 4.28 -20.42
CA ILE A 412 -7.86 4.05 -18.98
C ILE A 412 -6.42 4.10 -18.48
N THR A 413 -6.16 4.77 -17.38
CA THR A 413 -4.81 4.91 -16.84
C THR A 413 -4.81 4.83 -15.31
N ASP A 414 -3.92 4.00 -14.75
CA ASP A 414 -3.72 3.84 -13.29
C ASP A 414 -2.22 3.96 -12.97
N PRO A 415 -1.65 5.19 -13.07
CA PRO A 415 -0.22 5.40 -12.92
C PRO A 415 0.25 5.26 -11.47
N PRO A 416 1.56 5.09 -11.22
CA PRO A 416 2.12 5.05 -9.87
C PRO A 416 1.89 6.37 -9.11
N ARG A 417 2.18 6.38 -7.80
CA ARG A 417 1.97 7.53 -6.89
C ARG A 417 2.56 8.86 -7.37
N ALA A 418 3.57 8.82 -8.23
CA ALA A 418 4.18 10.02 -8.82
C ALA A 418 3.30 10.69 -9.88
N GLY A 419 2.23 10.03 -10.34
CA GLY A 419 1.43 10.44 -11.48
C GLY A 419 2.09 10.10 -12.81
N MET A 420 1.57 10.63 -13.91
CA MET A 420 2.12 10.42 -15.25
C MET A 420 3.31 11.34 -15.53
N HIS A 421 4.24 10.84 -16.34
CA HIS A 421 5.30 11.68 -16.88
C HIS A 421 4.70 12.69 -17.90
N PRO A 422 5.19 13.94 -17.96
CA PRO A 422 4.67 14.93 -18.93
C PRO A 422 4.68 14.47 -20.38
N ASP A 423 5.68 13.68 -20.79
CA ASP A 423 5.76 13.14 -22.16
C ASP A 423 4.62 12.17 -22.44
N VAL A 424 4.22 11.34 -21.47
CA VAL A 424 3.07 10.44 -21.60
C VAL A 424 1.78 11.24 -21.76
N ILE A 425 1.61 12.30 -20.95
CA ILE A 425 0.47 13.23 -21.07
C ILE A 425 0.43 13.84 -22.48
N ASN A 426 1.55 14.29 -23.01
CA ASN A 426 1.64 14.86 -24.36
C ASN A 426 1.21 13.86 -25.45
N VAL A 427 1.61 12.59 -25.33
CA VAL A 427 1.19 11.56 -26.28
C VAL A 427 -0.30 11.25 -26.16
N ILE A 428 -0.85 11.21 -24.94
CA ILE A 428 -2.30 11.07 -24.71
C ILE A 428 -3.08 12.22 -25.39
N LEU A 429 -2.61 13.45 -25.20
CA LEU A 429 -3.21 14.63 -25.83
C LEU A 429 -3.14 14.57 -27.37
N ASN A 430 -2.04 14.08 -27.94
CA ASN A 430 -1.90 13.89 -29.39
C ASN A 430 -2.75 12.72 -29.92
N ALA A 431 -2.91 11.65 -29.14
CA ALA A 431 -3.82 10.55 -29.45
C ALA A 431 -5.28 11.01 -29.48
N ALA A 432 -5.58 12.02 -28.65
CA ALA A 432 -6.87 12.71 -28.61
C ALA A 432 -8.08 11.78 -28.47
N PRO A 433 -8.11 10.83 -27.48
CA PRO A 433 -9.25 9.97 -27.26
C PRO A 433 -10.51 10.78 -26.94
N LYS A 434 -11.68 10.19 -27.13
CA LYS A 434 -12.96 10.82 -26.75
C LYS A 434 -13.08 10.96 -25.24
N ARG A 435 -12.58 9.96 -24.48
CA ARG A 435 -12.63 9.89 -23.03
C ARG A 435 -11.31 9.39 -22.45
N ILE A 436 -10.96 9.89 -21.26
CA ILE A 436 -9.87 9.38 -20.44
C ILE A 436 -10.43 9.05 -19.07
N VAL A 437 -10.23 7.83 -18.59
CA VAL A 437 -10.54 7.41 -17.22
C VAL A 437 -9.25 7.35 -16.44
N TYR A 438 -9.08 8.24 -15.47
CA TYR A 438 -7.87 8.35 -14.68
C TYR A 438 -8.10 7.85 -13.25
N VAL A 439 -7.62 6.64 -12.95
CA VAL A 439 -7.57 6.07 -11.59
C VAL A 439 -6.29 6.52 -10.91
N SER A 440 -6.33 6.91 -9.65
CA SER A 440 -5.14 7.39 -8.94
C SER A 440 -5.22 7.18 -7.43
N CYS A 441 -4.14 6.64 -6.86
CA CYS A 441 -3.94 6.55 -5.41
C CYS A 441 -3.37 7.84 -4.79
N ASN A 442 -3.18 8.90 -5.59
CA ASN A 442 -2.66 10.19 -5.12
C ASN A 442 -3.36 11.36 -5.81
N PRO A 443 -4.43 11.88 -5.23
CA PRO A 443 -5.19 13.00 -5.82
C PRO A 443 -4.37 14.28 -6.04
N ALA A 444 -3.26 14.47 -5.33
CA ALA A 444 -2.40 15.64 -5.53
C ALA A 444 -1.62 15.58 -6.86
N THR A 445 -1.06 14.41 -7.20
CA THR A 445 -0.40 14.22 -8.51
C THR A 445 -1.40 14.15 -9.64
N GLN A 446 -2.57 13.53 -9.40
CA GLN A 446 -3.68 13.54 -10.34
C GLN A 446 -4.12 14.97 -10.66
N ALA A 447 -4.29 15.84 -9.66
CA ALA A 447 -4.64 17.25 -9.85
C ALA A 447 -3.65 18.01 -10.74
N ARG A 448 -2.34 17.75 -10.55
CA ARG A 448 -1.27 18.32 -11.40
C ARG A 448 -1.42 17.85 -12.86
N ASP A 449 -1.66 16.58 -13.05
CA ASP A 449 -1.77 15.99 -14.39
C ASP A 449 -3.05 16.46 -15.09
N LEU A 450 -4.17 16.58 -14.36
CA LEU A 450 -5.43 17.15 -14.87
C LEU A 450 -5.24 18.59 -15.35
N GLN A 451 -4.45 19.40 -14.63
CA GLN A 451 -4.15 20.78 -15.04
C GLN A 451 -3.43 20.83 -16.42
N LEU A 452 -2.54 19.87 -16.69
CA LEU A 452 -1.83 19.77 -17.96
C LEU A 452 -2.76 19.38 -19.13
N MET A 453 -3.89 18.71 -18.83
CA MET A 453 -4.86 18.25 -19.83
C MET A 453 -6.01 19.22 -20.04
N ASP A 454 -6.21 20.21 -19.16
CA ASP A 454 -7.41 21.07 -19.11
C ASP A 454 -7.68 21.84 -20.41
N ALA A 455 -6.65 22.18 -21.19
CA ALA A 455 -6.80 22.87 -22.45
C ALA A 455 -7.61 22.05 -23.51
N GLN A 456 -7.58 20.71 -23.43
CA GLN A 456 -8.23 19.82 -24.41
C GLN A 456 -9.35 18.99 -23.79
N TYR A 457 -9.33 18.79 -22.48
CA TYR A 457 -10.28 17.93 -21.75
C TYR A 457 -10.91 18.67 -20.59
N LYS A 458 -12.19 18.41 -20.36
CA LYS A 458 -12.90 18.83 -19.14
C LYS A 458 -13.05 17.62 -18.20
N VAL A 459 -13.00 17.86 -16.92
CA VAL A 459 -13.39 16.89 -15.91
C VAL A 459 -14.92 16.77 -15.93
N ALA A 460 -15.43 15.59 -16.26
CA ALA A 460 -16.88 15.34 -16.37
C ALA A 460 -17.45 14.66 -15.10
N ALA A 461 -16.65 13.84 -14.42
CA ALA A 461 -17.05 13.21 -13.15
C ALA A 461 -15.83 12.94 -12.27
N VAL A 462 -16.05 12.93 -10.95
CA VAL A 462 -15.05 12.59 -9.93
C VAL A 462 -15.68 11.63 -8.93
N GLN A 463 -15.06 10.47 -8.70
CA GLN A 463 -15.50 9.46 -7.75
C GLN A 463 -14.35 9.07 -6.82
N PRO A 464 -14.30 9.59 -5.60
CA PRO A 464 -13.40 9.08 -4.57
C PRO A 464 -13.82 7.69 -4.08
N VAL A 465 -12.84 6.83 -3.76
CA VAL A 465 -13.07 5.46 -3.27
C VAL A 465 -12.16 5.18 -2.10
N ASP A 466 -12.72 4.68 -1.00
CA ASP A 466 -11.92 4.22 0.13
C ASP A 466 -11.50 2.76 -0.05
N MET A 467 -10.28 2.55 -0.51
CA MET A 467 -9.68 1.21 -0.64
C MET A 467 -9.10 0.67 0.67
N PHE A 468 -8.72 1.56 1.60
CA PHE A 468 -7.89 1.20 2.75
C PHE A 468 -8.39 1.84 4.05
N PRO A 469 -9.48 1.33 4.65
CA PRO A 469 -9.96 1.78 5.97
C PRO A 469 -8.84 1.86 7.00
N HIS A 470 -8.98 2.79 7.95
CA HIS A 470 -8.01 3.09 9.01
C HIS A 470 -6.66 3.67 8.55
N THR A 471 -6.51 3.91 7.26
CA THR A 471 -5.32 4.57 6.67
C THR A 471 -5.71 5.88 5.97
N PRO A 472 -4.78 6.81 5.74
CA PRO A 472 -5.08 8.06 5.03
C PRO A 472 -5.14 7.92 3.51
N HIS A 473 -4.93 6.71 2.98
CA HIS A 473 -4.94 6.47 1.54
C HIS A 473 -6.36 6.53 0.98
N VAL A 474 -6.50 7.16 -0.17
CA VAL A 474 -7.74 7.26 -0.92
C VAL A 474 -7.42 7.07 -2.40
N GLU A 475 -8.26 6.29 -3.08
CA GLU A 475 -8.28 6.20 -4.52
C GLU A 475 -9.28 7.22 -5.09
N ASN A 476 -9.01 7.71 -6.29
CA ASN A 476 -9.92 8.63 -6.95
C ASN A 476 -9.99 8.32 -8.45
N VAL A 477 -11.18 8.18 -8.97
CA VAL A 477 -11.43 7.98 -10.41
C VAL A 477 -11.99 9.25 -11.00
N VAL A 478 -11.34 9.74 -12.05
CA VAL A 478 -11.75 10.94 -12.77
C VAL A 478 -12.10 10.58 -14.21
N LEU A 479 -13.26 11.01 -14.68
CA LEU A 479 -13.62 10.99 -16.09
C LEU A 479 -13.27 12.32 -16.73
N LEU A 480 -12.48 12.27 -17.79
CA LEU A 480 -12.21 13.41 -18.67
C LEU A 480 -12.88 13.18 -20.01
N GLU A 481 -13.57 14.21 -20.48
CA GLU A 481 -14.19 14.25 -21.82
C GLU A 481 -13.51 15.33 -22.67
N LYS A 482 -13.30 15.01 -23.93
CA LYS A 482 -12.72 15.94 -24.88
C LYS A 482 -13.62 17.18 -25.04
N ARG A 483 -13.00 18.38 -25.01
CA ARG A 483 -13.68 19.66 -25.25
C ARG A 483 -14.11 19.82 -26.70
#